data_f43bf604e5dda332b374c6e35263a6e8
#
_entry.id   f43bf604e5dda332b374c6e35263a6e8
#
_cell.length_a   1.000
_cell.length_b   1.000
_cell.length_c   1.000
_cell.angle_alpha   90.00
_cell.angle_beta   90.00
_cell.angle_gamma   90.00
#
_symmetry.space_group_name_H-M   'P 1'
#
loop_
_entity.id
_entity.type
_entity.pdbx_description
1 polymer ?
#
loop_
_entity_poly.entity_id
_entity_poly.type
_entity_poly.pdbx_seq_one_letter_code
_entity_poly.pdbx_strand_id
1 'polypeptide(L)'
;MKSDVIKIDNSGNGFQDALIQTTKSAQFRNLSHKETLQLRLCAEEMLSLARSVTGEMQASFWVESTGKQFDMHLSTKTVMDKEKRANLLASATSQKNEAASTFLGKLRDAFEEAMATEAAYNIPEDALDDLANHPIEIPEWDEYEQSILRKVADEVKIAIRGDMVDMTITKKYE
;
A
#
# COMPACT_ATOMS: atom_id res chain seq x y z
N MET A 1 -10.70 -13.45 13.98
CA MET A 1 -11.13 -12.20 14.68
C MET A 1 -10.92 -11.04 13.71
N LYS A 2 -11.85 -10.10 13.72
CA LYS A 2 -11.71 -8.83 12.98
C LYS A 2 -11.78 -7.69 14.00
N SER A 3 -10.88 -6.74 13.91
CA SER A 3 -10.87 -5.54 14.77
C SER A 3 -11.94 -4.54 14.34
N ASP A 4 -12.16 -3.52 15.17
CA ASP A 4 -12.88 -2.33 14.75
C ASP A 4 -12.13 -1.63 13.62
N VAL A 5 -12.88 -0.87 12.79
CA VAL A 5 -12.30 -0.04 11.72
C VAL A 5 -11.90 1.30 12.30
N ILE A 6 -10.61 1.60 12.22
CA ILE A 6 -10.04 2.88 12.63
C ILE A 6 -10.03 3.83 11.43
N LYS A 7 -10.56 5.03 11.60
CA LYS A 7 -10.45 6.10 10.61
C LYS A 7 -9.19 6.90 10.86
N ILE A 8 -8.44 7.14 9.80
CA ILE A 8 -7.17 7.87 9.84
C ILE A 8 -7.27 9.07 8.91
N ASP A 9 -6.85 10.23 9.38
CA ASP A 9 -6.85 11.47 8.60
C ASP A 9 -5.46 12.10 8.48
N ASN A 10 -5.36 13.18 7.69
CA ASN A 10 -4.12 13.90 7.44
C ASN A 10 -3.50 14.56 8.67
N SER A 11 -4.31 14.83 9.69
CA SER A 11 -3.83 15.42 10.96
C SER A 11 -3.09 14.38 11.83
N GLY A 12 -3.09 13.11 11.39
CA GLY A 12 -2.54 11.98 12.14
C GLY A 12 -3.50 11.41 13.18
N ASN A 13 -4.77 11.88 13.21
CA ASN A 13 -5.79 11.25 14.01
C ASN A 13 -5.99 9.80 13.57
N GLY A 14 -6.18 8.91 14.53
CA GLY A 14 -6.35 7.47 14.28
C GLY A 14 -5.04 6.70 14.06
N PHE A 15 -3.89 7.35 13.81
CA PHE A 15 -2.62 6.65 13.62
C PHE A 15 -2.23 5.85 14.87
N GLN A 16 -2.23 6.50 16.03
CA GLN A 16 -1.93 5.83 17.30
C GLN A 16 -2.98 4.77 17.64
N ASP A 17 -4.25 5.01 17.35
CA ASP A 17 -5.33 4.06 17.57
C ASP A 17 -5.15 2.79 16.72
N ALA A 18 -4.68 2.92 15.47
CA ALA A 18 -4.35 1.78 14.61
C ALA A 18 -3.21 0.94 15.20
N LEU A 19 -2.16 1.57 15.73
CA LEU A 19 -1.04 0.87 16.40
C LEU A 19 -1.49 0.19 17.70
N ILE A 20 -2.33 0.87 18.49
CA ILE A 20 -2.92 0.30 19.71
C ILE A 20 -3.80 -0.91 19.35
N GLN A 21 -4.63 -0.79 18.31
CA GLN A 21 -5.51 -1.87 17.86
C GLN A 21 -4.71 -3.07 17.36
N THR A 22 -3.61 -2.83 16.64
CA THR A 22 -2.68 -3.88 16.19
C THR A 22 -2.07 -4.60 17.40
N THR A 23 -1.62 -3.85 18.40
CA THR A 23 -1.06 -4.39 19.65
C THR A 23 -2.10 -5.24 20.42
N LYS A 24 -3.34 -4.75 20.53
CA LYS A 24 -4.44 -5.50 21.17
C LYS A 24 -4.75 -6.81 20.41
N SER A 25 -4.71 -6.78 19.08
CA SER A 25 -4.92 -7.97 18.25
C SER A 25 -3.82 -9.02 18.46
N ALA A 26 -2.57 -8.59 18.59
CA ALA A 26 -1.43 -9.44 18.91
C ALA A 26 -1.57 -10.08 20.30
N GLN A 27 -1.89 -9.29 21.32
CA GLN A 27 -2.11 -9.75 22.70
C GLN A 27 -3.26 -10.74 22.78
N PHE A 28 -4.35 -10.50 22.08
CA PHE A 28 -5.49 -11.43 22.02
C PHE A 28 -5.11 -12.80 21.47
N ARG A 29 -4.10 -12.88 20.63
CA ARG A 29 -3.55 -14.12 20.06
C ARG A 29 -2.35 -14.66 20.83
N ASN A 30 -2.04 -14.08 21.99
CA ASN A 30 -0.91 -14.46 22.85
C ASN A 30 0.45 -14.42 22.11
N LEU A 31 0.65 -13.44 21.25
CA LEU A 31 1.95 -13.21 20.66
C LEU A 31 2.96 -12.78 21.73
N SER A 32 4.20 -13.23 21.61
CA SER A 32 5.31 -12.75 22.43
C SER A 32 5.54 -11.25 22.26
N HIS A 33 6.27 -10.64 23.18
CA HIS A 33 6.61 -9.23 23.08
C HIS A 33 7.33 -8.90 21.77
N LYS A 34 8.26 -9.73 21.33
CA LYS A 34 9.01 -9.58 20.08
C LYS A 34 8.10 -9.63 18.85
N GLU A 35 7.22 -10.64 18.80
CA GLU A 35 6.26 -10.81 17.70
C GLU A 35 5.26 -9.63 17.66
N THR A 36 4.82 -9.15 18.82
CA THR A 36 3.94 -7.97 18.94
C THR A 36 4.62 -6.71 18.38
N LEU A 37 5.90 -6.49 18.68
CA LEU A 37 6.67 -5.36 18.15
C LEU A 37 6.85 -5.48 16.63
N GLN A 38 7.10 -6.66 16.10
CA GLN A 38 7.19 -6.90 14.66
C GLN A 38 5.87 -6.60 13.95
N LEU A 39 4.74 -7.08 14.51
CA LEU A 39 3.42 -6.80 13.94
C LEU A 39 3.10 -5.31 13.96
N ARG A 40 3.43 -4.63 15.06
CA ARG A 40 3.27 -3.19 15.17
C ARG A 40 4.13 -2.43 14.16
N LEU A 41 5.37 -2.86 13.93
CA LEU A 41 6.24 -2.27 12.91
C LEU A 41 5.64 -2.43 11.52
N CYS A 42 5.07 -3.58 11.17
CA CYS A 42 4.36 -3.77 9.90
C CYS A 42 3.21 -2.76 9.73
N ALA A 43 2.43 -2.50 10.79
CA ALA A 43 1.34 -1.52 10.75
C ALA A 43 1.89 -0.08 10.57
N GLU A 44 2.95 0.27 11.28
CA GLU A 44 3.59 1.57 11.21
C GLU A 44 4.14 1.86 9.80
N GLU A 45 4.87 0.91 9.22
CA GLU A 45 5.41 1.00 7.86
C GLU A 45 4.30 1.07 6.79
N MET A 46 3.21 0.30 6.97
CA MET A 46 2.04 0.36 6.10
C MET A 46 1.40 1.76 6.09
N LEU A 47 1.23 2.34 7.26
CA LEU A 47 0.64 3.67 7.42
C LEU A 47 1.57 4.77 6.88
N SER A 48 2.87 4.63 7.10
CA SER A 48 3.91 5.53 6.58
C SER A 48 3.94 5.50 5.06
N LEU A 49 4.00 4.31 4.46
CA LEU A 49 3.96 4.13 3.00
C LEU A 49 2.68 4.72 2.39
N ALA A 50 1.52 4.44 2.97
CA ALA A 50 0.26 4.98 2.48
C ALA A 50 0.28 6.52 2.49
N ARG A 51 0.74 7.13 3.57
CA ARG A 51 0.83 8.59 3.69
C ARG A 51 1.82 9.20 2.70
N SER A 52 2.99 8.60 2.55
CA SER A 52 4.02 9.11 1.65
C SER A 52 3.59 9.10 0.19
N VAL A 53 2.89 8.04 -0.23
CA VAL A 53 2.46 7.89 -1.63
C VAL A 53 1.19 8.69 -1.92
N THR A 54 0.23 8.73 -1.01
CA THR A 54 -1.05 9.42 -1.27
C THR A 54 -1.01 10.92 -1.02
N GLY A 55 -0.07 11.39 -0.20
CA GLY A 55 0.09 12.80 0.20
C GLY A 55 -1.00 13.27 1.15
N GLU A 56 -2.25 13.00 0.81
CA GLU A 56 -3.43 13.26 1.66
C GLU A 56 -4.08 11.93 2.02
N MET A 57 -4.23 11.64 3.32
CA MET A 57 -4.75 10.37 3.76
C MET A 57 -6.10 10.53 4.45
N GLN A 58 -7.14 9.98 3.82
CA GLN A 58 -8.36 9.59 4.50
C GLN A 58 -8.48 8.07 4.33
N ALA A 59 -8.08 7.34 5.36
CA ALA A 59 -7.99 5.90 5.29
C ALA A 59 -8.87 5.22 6.34
N SER A 60 -9.18 3.97 6.05
CA SER A 60 -9.78 3.02 6.98
C SER A 60 -8.78 1.90 7.22
N PHE A 61 -8.45 1.66 8.48
CA PHE A 61 -7.54 0.60 8.89
C PHE A 61 -8.24 -0.41 9.78
N TRP A 62 -7.97 -1.70 9.59
CA TRP A 62 -8.41 -2.78 10.49
C TRP A 62 -7.46 -3.97 10.42
N VAL A 63 -7.54 -4.82 11.42
CA VAL A 63 -6.75 -6.05 11.52
C VAL A 63 -7.66 -7.26 11.55
N GLU A 64 -7.39 -8.24 10.72
CA GLU A 64 -8.00 -9.56 10.78
C GLU A 64 -6.98 -10.59 11.27
N SER A 65 -7.39 -11.55 12.10
CA SER A 65 -6.49 -12.61 12.56
C SER A 65 -7.16 -13.97 12.58
N THR A 66 -6.44 -14.98 12.07
CA THR A 66 -6.84 -16.38 12.09
C THR A 66 -5.65 -17.21 12.60
N GLY A 67 -5.82 -17.82 13.79
CA GLY A 67 -4.68 -18.42 14.48
C GLY A 67 -3.61 -17.36 14.77
N LYS A 68 -2.39 -17.62 14.34
CA LYS A 68 -1.26 -16.67 14.41
C LYS A 68 -0.95 -15.99 13.08
N GLN A 69 -1.88 -15.99 12.13
CA GLN A 69 -1.82 -15.13 10.94
C GLN A 69 -2.59 -13.85 11.19
N PHE A 70 -1.99 -12.74 10.78
CA PHE A 70 -2.55 -11.40 10.85
C PHE A 70 -2.54 -10.78 9.47
N ASP A 71 -3.70 -10.28 9.07
CA ASP A 71 -3.89 -9.52 7.84
C ASP A 71 -4.30 -8.10 8.25
N MET A 72 -3.39 -7.16 8.03
CA MET A 72 -3.63 -5.73 8.26
C MET A 72 -4.11 -5.11 6.96
N HIS A 73 -5.22 -4.43 7.02
CA HIS A 73 -5.89 -3.82 5.87
C HIS A 73 -5.91 -2.31 6.00
N LEU A 74 -5.63 -1.64 4.91
CA LEU A 74 -5.81 -0.21 4.77
C LEU A 74 -6.51 0.07 3.45
N SER A 75 -7.60 0.84 3.51
CA SER A 75 -8.34 1.31 2.34
C SER A 75 -8.33 2.82 2.32
N THR A 76 -7.87 3.42 1.24
CA THR A 76 -7.78 4.87 1.09
C THR A 76 -8.23 5.31 -0.30
N LYS A 77 -8.62 6.57 -0.42
CA LYS A 77 -8.95 7.20 -1.68
C LYS A 77 -7.89 8.27 -2.01
N THR A 78 -7.38 8.25 -3.22
CA THR A 78 -6.40 9.23 -3.69
C THR A 78 -6.56 9.49 -5.18
N VAL A 79 -6.22 10.70 -5.61
CA VAL A 79 -6.08 10.96 -7.05
C VAL A 79 -4.87 10.17 -7.55
N MET A 80 -5.14 9.16 -8.38
CA MET A 80 -4.12 8.26 -8.89
C MET A 80 -3.45 8.88 -10.11
N ASP A 81 -2.13 8.98 -10.06
CA ASP A 81 -1.27 9.27 -11.19
C ASP A 81 -0.32 8.10 -11.45
N LYS A 82 0.46 8.19 -12.54
CA LYS A 82 1.38 7.12 -12.96
C LYS A 82 2.47 6.85 -11.94
N GLU A 83 3.00 7.89 -11.31
CA GLU A 83 4.09 7.77 -10.33
C GLU A 83 3.59 7.11 -9.04
N LYS A 84 2.49 7.58 -8.48
CA LYS A 84 1.85 6.96 -7.31
C LYS A 84 1.51 5.49 -7.56
N ARG A 85 0.97 5.20 -8.75
CA ARG A 85 0.66 3.82 -9.15
C ARG A 85 1.91 2.95 -9.19
N ALA A 86 2.99 3.42 -9.83
CA ALA A 86 4.25 2.69 -9.91
C ALA A 86 4.85 2.45 -8.52
N ASN A 87 4.88 3.46 -7.67
CA ASN A 87 5.41 3.38 -6.30
C ASN A 87 4.63 2.40 -5.42
N LEU A 88 3.29 2.44 -5.50
CA LEU A 88 2.44 1.49 -4.79
C LEU A 88 2.69 0.05 -5.24
N LEU A 89 2.70 -0.20 -6.55
CA LEU A 89 2.90 -1.55 -7.09
C LEU A 89 4.31 -2.07 -6.83
N ALA A 90 5.33 -1.19 -6.81
CA ALA A 90 6.69 -1.57 -6.42
C ALA A 90 6.78 -2.07 -4.97
N SER A 91 5.89 -1.59 -4.09
CA SER A 91 5.81 -2.04 -2.69
C SER A 91 5.11 -3.40 -2.52
N ALA A 92 4.33 -3.85 -3.51
CA ALA A 92 3.67 -5.15 -3.47
C ALA A 92 4.68 -6.30 -3.64
N THR A 93 4.48 -7.40 -2.94
CA THR A 93 5.33 -8.61 -3.06
C THR A 93 5.31 -9.16 -4.49
N SER A 94 4.14 -9.17 -5.13
CA SER A 94 3.95 -9.60 -6.51
C SER A 94 4.37 -8.56 -7.55
N GLN A 95 4.55 -7.31 -7.16
CA GLN A 95 4.73 -6.13 -8.02
C GLN A 95 3.58 -5.96 -9.05
N LYS A 96 2.41 -6.50 -8.76
CA LYS A 96 1.23 -6.49 -9.62
C LYS A 96 0.03 -5.93 -8.89
N ASN A 97 -0.89 -5.34 -9.67
CA ASN A 97 -2.17 -4.92 -9.15
C ASN A 97 -3.08 -6.12 -8.89
N GLU A 98 -3.38 -6.41 -7.64
CA GLU A 98 -4.24 -7.52 -7.25
C GLU A 98 -5.69 -7.36 -7.76
N ALA A 99 -6.14 -6.12 -8.02
CA ALA A 99 -7.43 -5.86 -8.65
C ALA A 99 -7.50 -6.40 -10.10
N ALA A 100 -6.36 -6.62 -10.75
CA ALA A 100 -6.25 -7.13 -12.11
C ALA A 100 -6.23 -8.67 -12.21
N SER A 101 -6.55 -9.39 -11.16
CA SER A 101 -6.49 -10.86 -11.12
C SER A 101 -7.43 -11.56 -12.10
N THR A 102 -8.56 -10.93 -12.47
CA THR A 102 -9.50 -11.41 -13.48
C THR A 102 -9.20 -10.83 -14.87
N PHE A 103 -9.72 -11.45 -15.94
CA PHE A 103 -9.59 -10.92 -17.30
C PHE A 103 -10.18 -9.50 -17.43
N LEU A 104 -11.37 -9.27 -16.86
CA LEU A 104 -12.00 -7.95 -16.81
C LEU A 104 -11.18 -6.97 -15.96
N GLY A 105 -10.60 -7.44 -14.85
CA GLY A 105 -9.70 -6.65 -14.02
C GLY A 105 -8.46 -6.22 -14.76
N LYS A 106 -7.84 -7.12 -15.54
CA LYS A 106 -6.66 -6.80 -16.39
C LYS A 106 -6.99 -5.77 -17.48
N LEU A 107 -8.14 -5.91 -18.12
CA LEU A 107 -8.59 -4.97 -19.15
C LEU A 107 -8.85 -3.59 -18.54
N ARG A 108 -9.52 -3.53 -17.39
CA ARG A 108 -9.75 -2.28 -16.67
C ARG A 108 -8.43 -1.66 -16.19
N ASP A 109 -7.52 -2.44 -15.65
CA ASP A 109 -6.21 -2.02 -15.18
C ASP A 109 -5.38 -1.39 -16.30
N ALA A 110 -5.35 -2.05 -17.49
CA ALA A 110 -4.69 -1.52 -18.68
C ALA A 110 -5.35 -0.21 -19.17
N PHE A 111 -6.67 -0.11 -19.11
CA PHE A 111 -7.39 1.11 -19.47
C PHE A 111 -7.12 2.26 -18.49
N GLU A 112 -7.15 1.99 -17.18
CA GLU A 112 -6.82 2.98 -16.14
C GLU A 112 -5.36 3.44 -16.24
N GLU A 113 -4.44 2.54 -16.56
CA GLU A 113 -3.03 2.87 -16.82
C GLU A 113 -2.87 3.77 -18.06
N ALA A 114 -3.58 3.46 -19.15
CA ALA A 114 -3.58 4.27 -20.35
C ALA A 114 -4.18 5.66 -20.09
N MET A 115 -5.29 5.75 -19.36
CA MET A 115 -5.93 7.03 -19.02
C MET A 115 -5.07 7.88 -18.07
N ALA A 116 -4.39 7.27 -17.10
CA ALA A 116 -3.42 7.97 -16.25
C ALA A 116 -2.25 8.54 -17.07
N THR A 117 -1.92 7.90 -18.19
CA THR A 117 -0.91 8.36 -19.13
C THR A 117 -1.43 9.50 -20.00
N GLU A 118 -2.70 9.46 -20.47
CA GLU A 118 -3.30 10.52 -21.28
C GLU A 118 -3.53 11.84 -20.52
N ALA A 119 -3.81 11.77 -19.21
CA ALA A 119 -3.89 12.98 -18.38
C ALA A 119 -2.55 13.76 -18.32
N ALA A 120 -1.45 13.10 -18.67
CA ALA A 120 -0.13 13.71 -18.86
C ALA A 120 0.13 14.22 -20.29
N TYR A 121 -0.77 13.97 -21.25
CA TYR A 121 -0.59 14.31 -22.66
C TYR A 121 -1.02 15.74 -23.01
N ASN A 122 -0.24 16.70 -22.55
CA ASN A 122 0.12 17.89 -23.33
C ASN A 122 1.65 17.95 -23.44
N ILE A 123 2.28 16.83 -23.80
CA ILE A 123 3.71 16.79 -24.09
C ILE A 123 3.85 17.06 -25.59
N PRO A 124 4.59 18.07 -26.00
CA PRO A 124 4.92 18.33 -27.42
C PRO A 124 5.62 17.13 -28.05
N GLU A 125 5.37 16.87 -29.32
CA GLU A 125 5.83 15.69 -30.07
C GLU A 125 7.38 15.53 -30.09
N ASP A 126 8.10 16.63 -29.90
CA ASP A 126 9.56 16.71 -29.79
C ASP A 126 10.11 16.23 -28.43
N ALA A 127 9.27 16.16 -27.39
CA ALA A 127 9.66 15.58 -26.07
C ALA A 127 9.56 14.05 -26.03
N LEU A 128 8.88 13.43 -27.02
CA LEU A 128 8.75 11.98 -27.10
C LEU A 128 10.05 11.26 -27.47
N ASP A 129 10.89 11.89 -28.28
CA ASP A 129 12.20 11.37 -28.68
C ASP A 129 13.22 11.41 -27.53
N ASP A 130 13.12 12.40 -26.65
CA ASP A 130 13.96 12.49 -25.45
C ASP A 130 13.57 11.46 -24.38
N LEU A 131 12.28 11.13 -24.25
CA LEU A 131 11.78 10.11 -23.33
C LEU A 131 12.17 8.68 -23.75
N ALA A 132 12.33 8.44 -25.06
CA ALA A 132 12.74 7.13 -25.58
C ALA A 132 14.24 6.86 -25.36
N ASN A 133 15.06 7.89 -25.19
CA ASN A 133 16.52 7.78 -25.07
C ASN A 133 17.07 8.00 -23.66
N HIS A 134 16.27 8.48 -22.73
CA HIS A 134 16.63 8.57 -21.31
C HIS A 134 15.65 7.71 -20.52
N PRO A 135 16.12 6.60 -19.88
CA PRO A 135 15.33 5.94 -18.88
C PRO A 135 14.96 6.99 -17.83
N ILE A 136 13.67 7.19 -17.60
CA ILE A 136 13.20 8.03 -16.50
C ILE A 136 13.88 7.47 -15.27
N GLU A 137 14.89 8.17 -14.74
CA GLU A 137 15.38 7.91 -13.40
C GLU A 137 14.19 8.14 -12.49
N ILE A 138 13.55 7.04 -12.10
CA ILE A 138 12.57 7.05 -11.01
C ILE A 138 13.35 7.67 -9.87
N PRO A 139 12.92 8.82 -9.29
CA PRO A 139 13.57 9.35 -8.11
C PRO A 139 13.77 8.17 -7.17
N GLU A 140 14.99 7.95 -6.70
CA GLU A 140 15.32 6.96 -5.68
C GLU A 140 14.46 7.28 -4.45
N TRP A 141 13.19 6.86 -4.52
CA TRP A 141 12.39 6.65 -3.34
C TRP A 141 13.17 5.63 -2.54
N ASP A 142 13.52 6.06 -1.37
CA ASP A 142 14.45 5.36 -0.52
C ASP A 142 14.17 3.85 -0.59
N GLU A 143 14.97 3.10 -1.37
CA GLU A 143 14.92 1.63 -1.42
C GLU A 143 14.89 1.04 -0.01
N TYR A 144 15.27 1.88 0.97
CA TYR A 144 15.30 1.59 2.38
C TYR A 144 13.90 1.43 2.98
N GLU A 145 12.93 2.31 2.70
CA GLU A 145 11.57 2.22 3.25
C GLU A 145 10.78 1.06 2.62
N GLN A 146 10.87 0.87 1.30
CA GLN A 146 10.30 -0.31 0.64
C GLN A 146 10.95 -1.61 1.12
N SER A 147 12.25 -1.56 1.44
CA SER A 147 13.04 -2.67 1.93
C SER A 147 12.61 -3.13 3.33
N ILE A 148 12.21 -2.22 4.23
CA ILE A 148 11.80 -2.56 5.60
C ILE A 148 10.51 -3.36 5.57
N LEU A 149 9.48 -2.86 4.91
CA LEU A 149 8.19 -3.53 4.83
C LEU A 149 8.30 -4.94 4.23
N ARG A 150 9.06 -5.09 3.14
CA ARG A 150 9.32 -6.39 2.51
C ARG A 150 10.12 -7.36 3.38
N LYS A 151 10.95 -6.85 4.30
CA LYS A 151 11.72 -7.69 5.23
C LYS A 151 10.90 -8.11 6.45
N VAL A 152 9.93 -7.30 6.85
CA VAL A 152 9.14 -7.52 8.08
C VAL A 152 7.85 -8.27 7.78
N ALA A 153 7.19 -7.98 6.65
CA ALA A 153 5.98 -8.65 6.21
C ALA A 153 6.29 -9.95 5.47
N ASP A 154 5.37 -10.91 5.53
CA ASP A 154 5.46 -12.14 4.73
C ASP A 154 4.84 -11.93 3.34
N GLU A 155 3.81 -11.09 3.24
CA GLU A 155 3.18 -10.73 1.98
C GLU A 155 2.61 -9.31 2.03
N VAL A 156 2.78 -8.55 0.94
CA VAL A 156 2.19 -7.23 0.72
C VAL A 156 1.38 -7.27 -0.57
N LYS A 157 0.08 -7.02 -0.47
CA LYS A 157 -0.85 -6.96 -1.60
C LYS A 157 -1.37 -5.54 -1.77
N ILE A 158 -1.42 -5.09 -3.01
CA ILE A 158 -1.98 -3.78 -3.38
C ILE A 158 -2.99 -3.97 -4.49
N ALA A 159 -4.20 -3.48 -4.27
CA ALA A 159 -5.28 -3.46 -5.25
C ALA A 159 -5.68 -2.02 -5.54
N ILE A 160 -5.52 -1.59 -6.77
CA ILE A 160 -5.85 -0.25 -7.25
C ILE A 160 -7.07 -0.35 -8.17
N ARG A 161 -8.13 0.38 -7.84
CA ARG A 161 -9.38 0.45 -8.62
C ARG A 161 -9.79 1.90 -8.76
N GLY A 162 -9.39 2.53 -9.86
CA GLY A 162 -9.60 3.96 -10.06
C GLY A 162 -8.85 4.77 -9.00
N ASP A 163 -9.59 5.54 -8.20
CA ASP A 163 -9.08 6.35 -7.10
C ASP A 163 -9.00 5.62 -5.75
N MET A 164 -9.45 4.36 -5.69
CA MET A 164 -9.40 3.53 -4.49
C MET A 164 -8.16 2.66 -4.47
N VAL A 165 -7.47 2.68 -3.34
CA VAL A 165 -6.30 1.84 -3.05
C VAL A 165 -6.60 1.01 -1.82
N ASP A 166 -6.56 -0.32 -1.99
CA ASP A 166 -6.62 -1.28 -0.91
C ASP A 166 -5.25 -1.92 -0.74
N MET A 167 -4.68 -1.82 0.45
CA MET A 167 -3.42 -2.44 0.83
C MET A 167 -3.69 -3.52 1.88
N THR A 168 -3.08 -4.68 1.73
CA THR A 168 -3.12 -5.76 2.72
C THR A 168 -1.71 -6.24 3.00
N ILE A 169 -1.34 -6.25 4.27
CA ILE A 169 -0.08 -6.82 4.75
C ILE A 169 -0.39 -8.04 5.58
N THR A 170 0.19 -9.17 5.19
CA THR A 170 0.08 -10.43 5.91
C THR A 170 1.35 -10.70 6.70
N LYS A 171 1.19 -11.05 7.98
CA LYS A 171 2.25 -11.53 8.86
C LYS A 171 1.82 -12.84 9.54
N LYS A 172 2.70 -13.85 9.51
CA LYS A 172 2.48 -15.16 10.11
C LYS A 172 3.54 -15.43 11.17
N TYR A 173 3.11 -16.04 12.24
CA TYR A 173 3.99 -16.51 13.32
C TYR A 173 3.77 -18.01 13.52
N GLU A 174 4.77 -18.70 14.05
CA GLU A 174 4.74 -20.13 14.37
C GLU A 174 4.05 -20.42 15.72
#